data_a4874f12f00290af5a3deeb0b8304ed7
#
_entry.id   a4874f12f00290af5a3deeb0b8304ed7
#
_cell.length_a   1.000
_cell.length_b   1.000
_cell.length_c   1.000
_cell.angle_alpha   90.00
_cell.angle_beta   90.00
_cell.angle_gamma   90.00
#
_symmetry.space_group_name_H-M   'P 1'
#
loop_
_entity.id
_entity.type
_entity.pdbx_description
1 polymer ?
#
loop_
_entity_poly.entity_id
_entity_poly.type
_entity_poly.pdbx_seq_one_letter_code
_entity_poly.pdbx_strand_id
1 'polypeptide(L)'
;MSGEQTLILIVDDDYDFLEINRFILEGAGYRVVTATNPAEAAQRVAEAVPDLVITDLMMTSIDAGFAFSAQLKDDPRTAGVPIIISTSVSSQLGLNFRPESDEDLAKMRVDAYFDKPIAAQALLAKVKELLGRAG
;
A
#
# COMPACT_ATOMS: atom_id res chain seq x y z
N MET A 1 -0.34 21.87 -13.62
CA MET A 1 -0.09 21.09 -12.47
C MET A 1 0.73 21.87 -11.48
N SER A 2 0.34 21.81 -10.31
CA SER A 2 0.89 22.66 -9.27
C SER A 2 2.32 22.32 -8.87
N GLY A 3 2.94 21.36 -9.43
CA GLY A 3 4.23 20.89 -8.95
C GLY A 3 4.08 19.94 -7.78
N GLU A 4 2.90 19.83 -7.27
CA GLU A 4 2.63 18.89 -6.22
C GLU A 4 2.38 17.55 -6.86
N GLN A 5 3.30 16.67 -6.64
CA GLN A 5 3.14 15.31 -7.13
C GLN A 5 2.40 14.49 -6.09
N THR A 6 1.60 13.56 -6.57
CA THR A 6 0.94 12.59 -5.70
C THR A 6 2.01 11.79 -4.97
N LEU A 7 1.88 11.68 -3.65
CA LEU A 7 2.84 10.99 -2.82
C LEU A 7 2.33 9.59 -2.49
N ILE A 8 3.14 8.58 -2.78
CA ILE A 8 2.82 7.19 -2.50
C ILE A 8 3.84 6.65 -1.50
N LEU A 9 3.36 6.03 -0.44
CA LEU A 9 4.21 5.34 0.54
C LEU A 9 4.17 3.85 0.26
N ILE A 10 5.33 3.22 0.13
CA ILE A 10 5.45 1.77 -0.01
C ILE A 10 6.13 1.22 1.23
N VAL A 11 5.49 0.25 1.88
CA VAL A 11 6.00 -0.36 3.11
C VAL A 11 6.22 -1.85 2.86
N ASP A 12 7.48 -2.29 2.93
CA ASP A 12 7.82 -3.69 2.70
C ASP A 12 9.24 -3.91 3.21
N ASP A 13 9.51 -5.06 3.82
CA ASP A 13 10.86 -5.36 4.29
C ASP A 13 11.77 -5.91 3.19
N ASP A 14 11.23 -6.11 1.99
CA ASP A 14 11.98 -6.56 0.82
C ASP A 14 12.44 -5.35 0.01
N TYR A 15 13.74 -5.05 0.05
CA TYR A 15 14.29 -3.89 -0.66
C TYR A 15 14.10 -3.98 -2.17
N ASP A 16 14.17 -5.19 -2.73
CA ASP A 16 13.98 -5.35 -4.18
C ASP A 16 12.56 -4.96 -4.57
N PHE A 17 11.59 -5.38 -3.81
CA PHE A 17 10.20 -5.01 -4.04
C PHE A 17 10.02 -3.49 -3.96
N LEU A 18 10.61 -2.86 -2.93
CA LEU A 18 10.53 -1.42 -2.77
C LEU A 18 11.11 -0.70 -3.98
N GLU A 19 12.30 -1.10 -4.43
CA GLU A 19 12.99 -0.43 -5.52
C GLU A 19 12.30 -0.63 -6.86
N ILE A 20 11.84 -1.84 -7.13
CA ILE A 20 11.13 -2.13 -8.39
C ILE A 20 9.86 -1.30 -8.48
N ASN A 21 9.07 -1.27 -7.42
CA ASN A 21 7.80 -0.57 -7.45
C ASN A 21 7.98 0.94 -7.38
N ARG A 22 9.00 1.41 -6.65
CA ARG A 22 9.34 2.82 -6.66
C ARG A 22 9.68 3.27 -8.09
N PHE A 23 10.50 2.49 -8.79
CA PHE A 23 10.89 2.81 -10.16
C PHE A 23 9.66 2.90 -11.07
N ILE A 24 8.75 1.93 -10.96
CA ILE A 24 7.52 1.91 -11.76
C ILE A 24 6.68 3.14 -11.52
N LEU A 25 6.47 3.48 -10.25
CA LEU A 25 5.59 4.59 -9.87
C LEU A 25 6.22 5.94 -10.17
N GLU A 26 7.51 6.09 -9.93
CA GLU A 26 8.20 7.34 -10.28
C GLU A 26 8.20 7.56 -11.79
N GLY A 27 8.34 6.47 -12.55
CA GLY A 27 8.25 6.56 -14.01
C GLY A 27 6.89 7.03 -14.50
N ALA A 28 5.86 6.84 -13.70
CA ALA A 28 4.51 7.30 -14.02
C ALA A 28 4.21 8.71 -13.50
N GLY A 29 5.18 9.35 -12.86
CA GLY A 29 5.03 10.72 -12.41
C GLY A 29 4.68 10.91 -10.94
N TYR A 30 4.67 9.84 -10.15
CA TYR A 30 4.37 9.92 -8.72
C TYR A 30 5.65 10.13 -7.91
N ARG A 31 5.51 10.78 -6.75
CA ARG A 31 6.56 10.80 -5.75
C ARG A 31 6.40 9.56 -4.88
N VAL A 32 7.52 8.95 -4.49
CA VAL A 32 7.49 7.73 -3.71
C VAL A 32 8.41 7.87 -2.50
N VAL A 33 7.90 7.50 -1.32
CA VAL A 33 8.71 7.28 -0.13
C VAL A 33 8.55 5.84 0.28
N THR A 34 9.57 5.28 0.91
CA THR A 34 9.58 3.88 1.28
C THR A 34 9.83 3.70 2.77
N ALA A 35 9.37 2.58 3.31
CA ALA A 35 9.63 2.18 4.68
C ALA A 35 9.77 0.67 4.72
N THR A 36 10.59 0.17 5.63
CA THR A 36 10.86 -1.26 5.72
C THR A 36 10.12 -1.95 6.87
N ASN A 37 9.41 -1.18 7.67
CA ASN A 37 8.64 -1.72 8.80
C ASN A 37 7.57 -0.71 9.20
N PRO A 38 6.58 -1.13 10.00
CA PRO A 38 5.48 -0.22 10.37
C PRO A 38 5.91 1.01 11.15
N ALA A 39 6.95 0.89 11.99
CA ALA A 39 7.42 2.04 12.77
C ALA A 39 8.01 3.11 11.86
N GLU A 40 8.80 2.70 10.88
CA GLU A 40 9.36 3.62 9.89
C GLU A 40 8.25 4.23 9.04
N ALA A 41 7.26 3.41 8.68
CA ALA A 41 6.10 3.89 7.92
C ALA A 41 5.35 4.97 8.69
N ALA A 42 5.15 4.78 10.00
CA ALA A 42 4.47 5.78 10.82
C ALA A 42 5.24 7.10 10.83
N GLN A 43 6.57 7.04 10.85
CA GLN A 43 7.39 8.24 10.78
C GLN A 43 7.21 8.97 9.44
N ARG A 44 7.16 8.22 8.35
CA ARG A 44 6.93 8.81 7.02
C ARG A 44 5.58 9.52 6.97
N VAL A 45 4.55 8.88 7.50
CA VAL A 45 3.20 9.46 7.54
C VAL A 45 3.18 10.73 8.39
N ALA A 46 3.90 10.74 9.50
CA ALA A 46 3.97 11.93 10.36
C ALA A 46 4.66 13.10 9.65
N GLU A 47 5.65 12.81 8.80
CA GLU A 47 6.37 13.84 8.06
C GLU A 47 5.53 14.40 6.90
N ALA A 48 4.82 13.52 6.20
CA ALA A 48 3.97 13.93 5.08
C ALA A 48 2.92 12.84 4.86
N VAL A 49 1.66 13.21 4.95
CA VAL A 49 0.56 12.26 4.73
C VAL A 49 0.55 11.86 3.26
N PRO A 50 0.68 10.56 2.95
CA PRO A 50 0.64 10.12 1.56
C PRO A 50 -0.76 10.17 0.98
N ASP A 51 -0.82 10.18 -0.33
CA ASP A 51 -2.10 10.12 -1.05
C ASP A 51 -2.55 8.68 -1.26
N LEU A 52 -1.64 7.71 -1.13
CA LEU A 52 -1.92 6.29 -1.27
C LEU A 52 -0.82 5.51 -0.57
N VAL A 53 -1.17 4.38 0.02
CA VAL A 53 -0.22 3.49 0.70
C VAL A 53 -0.27 2.10 0.08
N ILE A 54 0.91 1.54 -0.20
CA ILE A 54 1.05 0.14 -0.61
C ILE A 54 1.85 -0.53 0.51
N THR A 55 1.28 -1.52 1.16
CA THR A 55 1.95 -2.17 2.30
C THR A 55 1.90 -3.67 2.18
N ASP A 56 2.97 -4.33 2.62
CA ASP A 56 2.99 -5.78 2.74
C ASP A 56 2.11 -6.19 3.92
N LEU A 57 1.45 -7.33 3.78
CA LEU A 57 0.64 -7.89 4.86
C LEU A 57 1.50 -8.38 6.00
N MET A 58 2.61 -9.05 5.69
CA MET A 58 3.46 -9.68 6.68
C MET A 58 4.87 -9.09 6.63
N MET A 59 5.23 -8.33 7.65
CA MET A 59 6.58 -7.75 7.78
C MET A 59 7.27 -8.29 9.01
N THR A 60 6.85 -7.82 10.19
CA THR A 60 7.43 -8.28 11.45
C THR A 60 6.58 -9.38 12.08
N SER A 61 5.32 -9.49 11.68
CA SER A 61 4.41 -10.52 12.12
C SER A 61 3.42 -10.80 10.99
N ILE A 62 2.66 -11.88 11.12
CA ILE A 62 1.78 -12.32 10.04
C ILE A 62 0.68 -11.31 9.69
N ASP A 63 0.34 -10.42 10.62
CA ASP A 63 -0.73 -9.45 10.41
C ASP A 63 -0.28 -7.99 10.53
N ALA A 64 1.03 -7.75 10.41
CA ALA A 64 1.57 -6.41 10.58
C ALA A 64 0.95 -5.39 9.61
N GLY A 65 0.73 -5.83 8.36
CA GLY A 65 0.13 -4.94 7.36
C GLY A 65 -1.30 -4.58 7.68
N PHE A 66 -2.07 -5.53 8.20
CA PHE A 66 -3.46 -5.26 8.62
C PHE A 66 -3.49 -4.31 9.81
N ALA A 67 -2.59 -4.50 10.78
CA ALA A 67 -2.53 -3.61 11.94
C ALA A 67 -2.18 -2.19 11.50
N PHE A 68 -1.22 -2.05 10.60
CA PHE A 68 -0.84 -0.75 10.09
C PHE A 68 -2.00 -0.09 9.33
N SER A 69 -2.71 -0.86 8.49
CA SER A 69 -3.88 -0.36 7.76
C SER A 69 -4.95 0.13 8.71
N ALA A 70 -5.20 -0.62 9.79
CA ALA A 70 -6.19 -0.24 10.78
C ALA A 70 -5.81 1.08 11.46
N GLN A 71 -4.53 1.25 11.78
CA GLN A 71 -4.07 2.50 12.37
C GLN A 71 -4.33 3.68 11.45
N LEU A 72 -4.07 3.51 10.15
CA LEU A 72 -4.31 4.57 9.18
C LEU A 72 -5.79 4.91 9.07
N LYS A 73 -6.65 3.90 9.02
CA LYS A 73 -8.09 4.10 8.90
C LYS A 73 -8.71 4.73 10.15
N ASP A 74 -8.10 4.49 11.31
CA ASP A 74 -8.59 5.04 12.56
C ASP A 74 -8.10 6.47 12.83
N ASP A 75 -7.10 6.95 12.10
CA ASP A 75 -6.56 8.29 12.26
C ASP A 75 -7.27 9.24 11.30
N PRO A 76 -7.93 10.31 11.81
CA PRO A 76 -8.65 11.25 10.94
C PRO A 76 -7.79 11.85 9.81
N ARG A 77 -6.47 11.96 10.01
CA ARG A 77 -5.60 12.54 8.99
C ARG A 77 -5.39 11.59 7.82
N THR A 78 -5.54 10.29 8.04
CA THR A 78 -5.23 9.26 7.04
C THR A 78 -6.42 8.37 6.71
N ALA A 79 -7.56 8.58 7.34
CA ALA A 79 -8.73 7.70 7.17
C ALA A 79 -9.20 7.61 5.72
N GLY A 80 -9.00 8.67 4.93
CA GLY A 80 -9.40 8.70 3.54
C GLY A 80 -8.33 8.24 2.57
N VAL A 81 -7.15 7.87 3.05
CA VAL A 81 -6.04 7.45 2.18
C VAL A 81 -6.29 6.01 1.70
N PRO A 82 -6.30 5.77 0.38
CA PRO A 82 -6.46 4.40 -0.14
C PRO A 82 -5.27 3.54 0.24
N ILE A 83 -5.53 2.27 0.55
CA ILE A 83 -4.51 1.31 0.96
C ILE A 83 -4.57 0.09 0.07
N ILE A 84 -3.40 -0.30 -0.47
CA ILE A 84 -3.23 -1.52 -1.23
C ILE A 84 -2.37 -2.46 -0.41
N ILE A 85 -2.85 -3.68 -0.19
CA ILE A 85 -2.05 -4.74 0.43
C ILE A 85 -1.39 -5.55 -0.69
N SER A 86 -0.09 -5.79 -0.58
CA SER A 86 0.63 -6.66 -1.52
C SER A 86 1.46 -7.65 -0.71
N THR A 87 1.30 -8.94 -1.00
CA THR A 87 1.94 -9.96 -0.19
C THR A 87 2.07 -11.28 -0.94
N SER A 88 3.00 -12.12 -0.50
CA SER A 88 3.11 -13.50 -0.97
C SER A 88 2.67 -14.48 0.13
N VAL A 89 2.08 -13.97 1.21
CA VAL A 89 1.79 -14.79 2.38
C VAL A 89 0.80 -15.92 2.09
N SER A 90 -0.21 -15.68 1.26
CA SER A 90 -1.19 -16.71 0.94
C SER A 90 -0.55 -17.87 0.21
N SER A 91 0.39 -17.57 -0.70
CA SER A 91 1.11 -18.58 -1.45
C SER A 91 2.11 -19.32 -0.57
N GLN A 92 2.87 -18.57 0.23
CA GLN A 92 3.94 -19.15 1.05
C GLN A 92 3.41 -20.04 2.16
N LEU A 93 2.29 -19.69 2.74
CA LEU A 93 1.74 -20.40 3.89
C LEU A 93 0.61 -21.36 3.51
N GLY A 94 0.21 -21.39 2.24
CA GLY A 94 -0.91 -22.21 1.81
C GLY A 94 -2.24 -21.74 2.39
N LEU A 95 -2.30 -20.51 2.86
CA LEU A 95 -3.51 -19.96 3.45
C LEU A 95 -4.23 -19.10 2.43
N ASN A 96 -5.55 -19.03 2.55
CA ASN A 96 -6.35 -18.24 1.64
C ASN A 96 -6.72 -16.91 2.29
N PHE A 97 -5.85 -15.92 2.14
CA PHE A 97 -6.10 -14.57 2.63
C PHE A 97 -6.66 -13.66 1.55
N ARG A 98 -6.74 -14.15 0.31
CA ARG A 98 -7.17 -13.32 -0.82
C ARG A 98 -8.63 -12.93 -0.66
N PRO A 99 -8.94 -11.62 -0.68
CA PRO A 99 -10.33 -11.19 -0.66
C PRO A 99 -10.99 -11.52 -2.00
N GLU A 100 -12.26 -11.89 -1.96
CA GLU A 100 -12.99 -12.30 -3.16
C GLU A 100 -13.97 -11.24 -3.62
N SER A 101 -14.17 -10.18 -2.81
CA SER A 101 -15.17 -9.16 -3.12
C SER A 101 -14.80 -7.84 -2.48
N ASP A 102 -15.46 -6.76 -2.90
CA ASP A 102 -15.29 -5.45 -2.28
C ASP A 102 -15.69 -5.48 -0.81
N GLU A 103 -16.66 -6.32 -0.46
CA GLU A 103 -17.07 -6.49 0.92
C GLU A 103 -15.94 -7.06 1.77
N ASP A 104 -15.20 -8.04 1.22
CA ASP A 104 -14.06 -8.60 1.92
C ASP A 104 -12.97 -7.56 2.11
N LEU A 105 -12.72 -6.73 1.10
CA LEU A 105 -11.74 -5.64 1.21
C LEU A 105 -12.14 -4.66 2.32
N ALA A 106 -13.42 -4.34 2.42
CA ALA A 106 -13.90 -3.44 3.45
C ALA A 106 -13.68 -4.02 4.84
N LYS A 107 -13.91 -5.32 5.00
CA LYS A 107 -13.68 -6.00 6.28
C LYS A 107 -12.20 -5.99 6.66
N MET A 108 -11.32 -6.06 5.68
CA MET A 108 -9.88 -5.99 5.89
C MET A 108 -9.41 -4.57 6.08
N ARG A 109 -10.28 -3.58 5.87
CA ARG A 109 -9.97 -2.15 5.96
C ARG A 109 -8.88 -1.73 4.98
N VAL A 110 -8.95 -2.31 3.77
CA VAL A 110 -8.05 -1.96 2.67
C VAL A 110 -8.87 -1.77 1.40
N ASP A 111 -8.26 -1.16 0.40
CA ASP A 111 -8.97 -0.81 -0.83
C ASP A 111 -8.64 -1.73 -1.99
N ALA A 112 -7.52 -2.44 -1.92
CA ALA A 112 -7.13 -3.41 -2.94
C ALA A 112 -6.15 -4.41 -2.37
N TYR A 113 -6.01 -5.53 -3.05
CA TYR A 113 -5.13 -6.62 -2.63
C TYR A 113 -4.46 -7.20 -3.86
N PHE A 114 -3.14 -7.40 -3.78
CA PHE A 114 -2.37 -8.04 -4.82
C PHE A 114 -1.50 -9.14 -4.24
N ASP A 115 -1.39 -10.25 -4.97
CA ASP A 115 -0.35 -11.24 -4.70
C ASP A 115 0.93 -10.79 -5.41
N LYS A 116 2.07 -10.98 -4.76
CA LYS A 116 3.37 -10.70 -5.37
C LYS A 116 3.74 -11.81 -6.35
N PRO A 117 4.43 -11.48 -7.43
CA PRO A 117 4.81 -10.13 -7.87
C PRO A 117 3.64 -9.43 -8.55
N ILE A 118 3.59 -8.10 -8.44
CA ILE A 118 2.53 -7.32 -9.06
C ILE A 118 2.98 -6.89 -10.45
N ALA A 119 2.16 -7.15 -11.46
CA ALA A 119 2.43 -6.65 -12.80
C ALA A 119 2.37 -5.13 -12.81
N ALA A 120 3.33 -4.48 -13.47
CA ALA A 120 3.42 -3.02 -13.48
C ALA A 120 2.12 -2.38 -13.97
N GLN A 121 1.54 -2.90 -15.05
CA GLN A 121 0.31 -2.34 -15.60
C GLN A 121 -0.86 -2.46 -14.62
N ALA A 122 -0.95 -3.59 -13.92
CA ALA A 122 -2.02 -3.80 -12.95
C ALA A 122 -1.87 -2.84 -11.76
N LEU A 123 -0.65 -2.65 -11.29
CA LEU A 123 -0.38 -1.73 -10.19
C LEU A 123 -0.73 -0.30 -10.58
N LEU A 124 -0.25 0.16 -11.73
CA LEU A 124 -0.50 1.52 -12.18
C LEU A 124 -1.98 1.78 -12.40
N ALA A 125 -2.70 0.81 -12.96
CA ALA A 125 -4.13 0.94 -13.19
C ALA A 125 -4.90 1.07 -11.87
N LYS A 126 -4.53 0.26 -10.88
CA LYS A 126 -5.21 0.32 -9.58
C LYS A 126 -4.88 1.60 -8.83
N VAL A 127 -3.63 2.03 -8.87
CA VAL A 127 -3.23 3.29 -8.25
C VAL A 127 -4.03 4.45 -8.83
N LYS A 128 -4.12 4.51 -10.15
CA LYS A 128 -4.86 5.57 -10.82
C LYS A 128 -6.34 5.53 -10.45
N GLU A 129 -6.91 4.34 -10.41
CA GLU A 129 -8.31 4.16 -10.03
C GLU A 129 -8.58 4.67 -8.62
N LEU A 130 -7.76 4.26 -7.66
CA LEU A 130 -7.97 4.63 -6.27
C LEU A 130 -7.72 6.10 -6.00
N LEU A 131 -6.73 6.69 -6.66
CA LEU A 131 -6.48 8.12 -6.54
C LEU A 131 -7.62 8.93 -7.12
N GLY A 132 -8.23 8.45 -8.20
CA GLY A 132 -9.40 9.09 -8.78
C GLY A 132 -10.60 9.09 -7.85
N ARG A 133 -10.78 8.01 -7.10
CA ARG A 133 -11.86 7.94 -6.11
C ARG A 133 -11.62 8.85 -4.92
N ALA A 134 -10.34 8.93 -4.50
CA ALA A 134 -9.97 9.72 -3.32
C ALA A 134 -9.99 11.20 -3.61
N GLY A 135 -9.79 11.56 -4.85
CA GLY A 135 -9.84 12.94 -5.26
C GLY A 135 -11.26 13.39 -5.53
#